data_acacf4b581f3b87d438ea597a8f9213e
#
_entry.id   acacf4b581f3b87d438ea597a8f9213e
#
_cell.length_a   1.000
_cell.length_b   1.000
_cell.length_c   1.000
_cell.angle_alpha   90.00
_cell.angle_beta   90.00
_cell.angle_gamma   90.00
#
_symmetry.space_group_name_H-M   'P 1'
#
loop_
_entity.id
_entity.type
_entity.pdbx_description
1 polymer ?
#
loop_
_entity_poly.entity_id
_entity_poly.type
_entity_poly.pdbx_seq_one_letter_code
_entity_poly.pdbx_strand_id
1 'polypeptide(L)' 'MGSLAYLFDHKCVFTFKKPATVDMDELILDLIDFGVEEDYDMDEEEGTITIYGDPKSYGAIQKHLEEQGFEAVF' A
#
# COMPACT_ATOMS: atom_id res chain seq x y z
N MET A 1 8.02 13.70 -10.71
CA MET A 1 7.72 12.56 -10.74
C MET A 1 7.74 11.85 -9.53
N GLY A 2 6.91 11.38 -9.07
CA GLY A 2 6.79 10.76 -7.85
C GLY A 2 7.25 9.34 -7.85
N SER A 3 7.41 8.84 -6.69
CA SER A 3 7.73 7.52 -6.56
C SER A 3 6.56 6.70 -6.86
N LEU A 4 6.69 5.72 -7.53
CA LEU A 4 5.66 4.84 -7.92
C LEU A 4 5.83 3.54 -7.20
N ALA A 5 5.09 2.53 -7.55
CA ALA A 5 5.33 1.21 -7.05
C ALA A 5 6.61 0.68 -7.67
N TYR A 6 7.54 0.23 -6.87
CA TYR A 6 8.78 -0.32 -7.38
C TYR A 6 9.30 -1.38 -6.42
N LEU A 7 10.23 -2.19 -6.90
CA LEU A 7 10.77 -3.29 -6.11
C LEU A 7 12.13 -2.95 -5.56
N PHE A 8 12.29 -3.17 -4.27
CA PHE A 8 13.61 -3.20 -3.66
C PHE A 8 14.08 -4.65 -3.68
N ASP A 9 15.25 -4.87 -3.19
CA ASP A 9 15.81 -6.23 -3.16
C ASP A 9 14.91 -7.19 -2.41
N HIS A 10 14.27 -6.74 -1.36
CA HIS A 10 13.49 -7.62 -0.50
C HIS A 10 12.06 -7.14 -0.25
N LYS A 11 11.66 -6.04 -0.85
CA LYS A 11 10.34 -5.47 -0.56
C LYS A 11 9.79 -4.76 -1.76
N CYS A 12 8.48 -4.79 -1.90
CA CYS A 12 7.80 -3.93 -2.84
C CYS A 12 7.16 -2.77 -2.09
N VAL A 13 7.07 -1.63 -2.74
CA VAL A 13 6.57 -0.40 -2.14
C VAL A 13 5.34 0.06 -2.91
N PHE A 14 4.28 0.37 -2.19
CA PHE A 14 3.07 0.90 -2.79
C PHE A 14 2.73 2.23 -2.15
N THR A 15 2.35 3.20 -2.96
CA THR A 15 1.87 4.49 -2.47
C THR A 15 0.49 4.73 -3.04
N PHE A 16 -0.45 5.08 -2.19
CA PHE A 16 -1.82 5.36 -2.63
C PHE A 16 -2.42 6.43 -1.74
N LYS A 17 -3.48 7.06 -2.23
CA LYS A 17 -4.14 8.10 -1.47
C LYS A 17 -4.97 7.49 -0.35
N LYS A 18 -4.91 8.11 0.82
CA LYS A 18 -5.68 7.66 1.96
C LYS A 18 -7.16 7.98 1.74
N PRO A 19 -8.02 6.99 1.70
CA PRO A 19 -9.45 7.25 1.60
C PRO A 19 -10.00 7.74 2.94
N ALA A 20 -10.95 8.64 2.88
CA ALA A 20 -11.50 9.26 4.08
C ALA A 20 -12.29 8.29 4.95
N THR A 21 -12.81 7.24 4.36
CA THR A 21 -13.72 6.32 5.03
C THR A 21 -13.10 5.00 5.42
N VAL A 22 -11.81 4.83 5.21
CA VAL A 22 -11.16 3.56 5.48
C VAL A 22 -10.43 3.60 6.81
N ASP A 23 -10.59 2.53 7.57
CA ASP A 23 -9.87 2.36 8.81
C ASP A 23 -8.52 1.71 8.49
N MET A 24 -7.45 2.41 8.74
CA MET A 24 -6.11 1.91 8.42
C MET A 24 -5.78 0.64 9.18
N ASP A 25 -6.24 0.53 10.42
CA ASP A 25 -5.98 -0.68 11.19
C ASP A 25 -6.56 -1.91 10.50
N GLU A 26 -7.79 -1.80 10.04
CA GLU A 26 -8.42 -2.91 9.33
C GLU A 26 -7.74 -3.19 8.00
N LEU A 27 -7.39 -2.13 7.28
CA LEU A 27 -6.71 -2.30 6.00
C LEU A 27 -5.39 -3.02 6.17
N ILE A 28 -4.61 -2.61 7.15
CA ILE A 28 -3.30 -3.23 7.40
C ILE A 28 -3.48 -4.69 7.82
N LEU A 29 -4.48 -4.99 8.63
CA LEU A 29 -4.75 -6.37 9.02
C LEU A 29 -5.06 -7.24 7.81
N ASP A 30 -5.82 -6.72 6.87
CA ASP A 30 -6.10 -7.45 5.63
C ASP A 30 -4.83 -7.64 4.81
N LEU A 31 -4.02 -6.60 4.72
CA LEU A 31 -2.81 -6.65 3.90
C LEU A 31 -1.71 -7.52 4.50
N ILE A 32 -1.70 -7.67 5.81
CA ILE A 32 -0.72 -8.53 6.47
C ILE A 32 -0.82 -9.96 5.95
N ASP A 33 -2.02 -10.42 5.64
CA ASP A 33 -2.22 -11.73 5.05
C ASP A 33 -1.53 -11.88 3.70
N PHE A 34 -1.29 -10.77 3.03
CA PHE A 34 -0.58 -10.77 1.75
C PHE A 34 0.92 -10.54 1.91
N GLY A 35 1.40 -10.41 3.13
CA GLY A 35 2.82 -10.18 3.36
C GLY A 35 3.21 -8.73 3.53
N VAL A 36 2.25 -7.84 3.70
CA VAL A 36 2.53 -6.42 3.94
C VAL A 36 2.95 -6.24 5.39
N GLU A 37 3.94 -5.39 5.63
CA GLU A 37 4.40 -5.13 6.98
C GLU A 37 3.41 -4.27 7.75
N GLU A 38 3.40 -4.40 9.06
CA GLU A 38 2.54 -3.59 9.90
C GLU A 38 2.93 -2.12 9.86
N ASP A 39 4.22 -1.85 9.68
CA ASP A 39 4.70 -0.49 9.61
C ASP A 39 4.38 0.09 8.24
N TYR A 40 3.89 1.30 8.25
CA TYR A 40 3.62 2.03 7.03
C TYR A 40 3.88 3.50 7.25
N ASP A 41 4.13 4.24 6.18
CA ASP A 41 4.35 5.67 6.25
C ASP A 41 3.09 6.40 5.83
N MET A 42 2.77 7.46 6.54
CA MET A 42 1.62 8.29 6.19
C MET A 42 2.11 9.71 5.96
N ASP A 43 1.77 10.26 4.81
CA ASP A 43 2.10 11.64 4.48
C ASP A 43 0.82 12.48 4.61
N GLU A 44 0.74 13.25 5.67
CA GLU A 44 -0.43 14.07 5.92
C GLU A 44 -0.56 15.23 4.95
N GLU A 45 0.56 15.72 4.46
CA GLU A 45 0.53 16.83 3.49
C GLU A 45 -0.05 16.39 2.16
N GLU A 46 0.37 15.23 1.69
CA GLU A 46 -0.12 14.71 0.43
C GLU A 46 -1.39 13.88 0.61
N GLY A 47 -1.65 13.46 1.82
CA GLY A 47 -2.76 12.56 2.07
C GLY A 47 -2.53 11.18 1.49
N THR A 48 -1.29 10.74 1.47
CA THR A 48 -0.95 9.44 0.90
C THR A 48 -0.40 8.49 1.95
N ILE A 49 -0.44 7.23 1.62
CA ILE A 49 0.08 6.19 2.49
C ILE A 49 1.03 5.33 1.68
N THR A 50 2.17 5.00 2.27
CA THR A 50 3.15 4.12 1.65
C THR A 50 3.25 2.85 2.48
N ILE A 51 3.06 1.72 1.83
CA ILE A 51 3.16 0.42 2.48
C ILE A 51 4.29 -0.39 1.84
N TYR A 52 4.79 -1.34 2.61
CA TYR A 52 5.89 -2.19 2.19
C TYR A 52 5.44 -3.63 2.31
N GLY A 53 5.71 -4.42 1.32
CA GLY A 53 5.28 -5.81 1.32
C GLY A 53 6.26 -6.75 0.65
N ASP A 54 5.87 -8.01 0.59
CA ASP A 54 6.67 -9.04 -0.03
C ASP A 54 6.60 -8.89 -1.56
N PRO A 55 7.75 -8.81 -2.25
CA PRO A 55 7.74 -8.69 -3.71
C PRO A 55 6.98 -9.82 -4.40
N LYS A 56 6.94 -10.99 -3.80
CA LYS A 56 6.22 -12.11 -4.38
C LYS A 56 4.71 -11.91 -4.36
N SER A 57 4.24 -11.07 -3.46
CA SER A 57 2.82 -10.78 -3.34
C SER A 57 2.42 -9.48 -4.03
N TYR A 58 3.32 -8.91 -4.81
CA TYR A 58 3.08 -7.62 -5.47
C TYR A 58 1.76 -7.59 -6.22
N GLY A 59 1.54 -8.57 -7.07
CA GLY A 59 0.31 -8.61 -7.87
C GLY A 59 -0.94 -8.78 -7.02
N ALA A 60 -0.87 -9.60 -5.98
CA ALA A 60 -2.00 -9.81 -5.10
C ALA A 60 -2.35 -8.55 -4.32
N ILE A 61 -1.34 -7.86 -3.81
CA ILE A 61 -1.54 -6.62 -3.07
C ILE A 61 -2.13 -5.56 -3.99
N GLN A 62 -1.58 -5.42 -5.17
CA GLN A 62 -2.08 -4.44 -6.14
C GLN A 62 -3.53 -4.71 -6.48
N LYS A 63 -3.86 -5.95 -6.75
CA LYS A 63 -5.22 -6.31 -7.09
C LYS A 63 -6.19 -6.02 -5.93
N HIS A 64 -5.77 -6.33 -4.72
CA HIS A 64 -6.58 -6.06 -3.54
C HIS A 64 -6.87 -4.57 -3.40
N LEU A 65 -5.85 -3.74 -3.59
CA LEU A 65 -6.02 -2.31 -3.50
C LEU A 65 -6.97 -1.79 -4.57
N GLU A 66 -6.89 -2.32 -5.77
CA GLU A 66 -7.80 -1.93 -6.84
C GLU A 66 -9.23 -2.34 -6.53
N GLU A 67 -9.43 -3.53 -5.99
CA GLU A 67 -10.77 -3.99 -5.63
C GLU A 67 -11.38 -3.15 -4.52
N GLN A 68 -10.57 -2.65 -3.62
CA GLN A 68 -11.03 -1.78 -2.55
C GLN A 68 -11.30 -0.36 -3.03
N GLY A 69 -10.93 -0.05 -4.24
CA GLY A 69 -11.18 1.28 -4.79
C GLY A 69 -10.15 2.34 -4.42
N PHE A 70 -8.98 1.94 -4.01
CA PHE A 70 -7.94 2.90 -3.71
C PHE A 70 -7.32 3.46 -4.97
N GLU A 71 -7.05 4.75 -4.96
CA GLU A 71 -6.36 5.36 -6.08
C GLU A 71 -4.87 5.17 -5.91
N ALA A 72 -4.31 4.31 -6.70
CA ALA A 72 -2.87 4.10 -6.68
C ALA A 72 -2.16 5.27 -7.33
N VAL A 73 -1.06 5.67 -6.73
CA VAL A 73 -0.27 6.79 -7.22
C VAL A 73 0.99 6.24 -7.89
N PHE A 74 0.86 5.18 -8.60
CA PHE A 74 2.01 4.56 -9.25
C PHE A 74 1.68 4.15 -10.67
#